data_81680ee5cb2f87469782628b88ca426d
#
_entry.id   81680ee5cb2f87469782628b88ca426d
#
_cell.length_a   1.000
_cell.length_b   1.000
_cell.length_c   1.000
_cell.angle_alpha   90.00
_cell.angle_beta   90.00
_cell.angle_gamma   90.00
#
_symmetry.space_group_name_H-M   'P 1'
#
loop_
_entity.id
_entity.type
_entity.pdbx_description
1 polymer ?
#
loop_
_entity_poly.entity_id
_entity_poly.type
_entity_poly.pdbx_seq_one_letter_code
_entity_poly.pdbx_strand_id
1 'polypeptide(L)'
;KETPSWLFEVKMGATTTWERWDSILPNGEISGTDMNSLNHYAYGAVEDFIIEKLVGIQLPNVLDDTETYVIQPNFTNRLEWVKGALQTANGELSVSWRYSGDEVLVDVILPGRTIAKYVSSNGDEIYLKPGHNKMKDVIV
;
A
#
# COMPACT_ATOMS: atom_id res chain seq x y z
N LYS A 1 -18.79 8.47 0.47
CA LYS A 1 -19.08 9.67 -0.36
C LYS A 1 -18.24 9.59 -1.60
N GLU A 2 -18.83 9.86 -2.76
CA GLU A 2 -18.10 9.77 -4.04
C GLU A 2 -17.33 11.05 -4.35
N THR A 3 -17.75 12.19 -3.83
CA THR A 3 -17.13 13.50 -4.02
C THR A 3 -17.16 14.31 -2.70
N PRO A 4 -16.09 15.04 -2.38
CA PRO A 4 -14.74 14.99 -2.97
C PRO A 4 -13.95 13.77 -2.46
N SER A 5 -13.07 13.17 -3.29
CA SER A 5 -12.23 12.02 -2.89
C SER A 5 -11.21 11.70 -3.99
N TRP A 6 -10.16 10.92 -3.69
CA TRP A 6 -9.27 10.34 -4.71
C TRP A 6 -10.03 9.51 -5.76
N LEU A 7 -11.08 8.77 -5.34
CA LEU A 7 -11.89 8.01 -6.27
C LEU A 7 -12.61 8.91 -7.28
N PHE A 8 -13.03 10.11 -6.86
CA PHE A 8 -13.62 11.10 -7.75
C PHE A 8 -12.61 11.60 -8.78
N GLU A 9 -11.36 11.90 -8.37
CA GLU A 9 -10.29 12.27 -9.30
C GLU A 9 -10.09 11.20 -10.37
N VAL A 10 -10.00 9.91 -9.97
CA VAL A 10 -9.88 8.78 -10.90
C VAL A 10 -11.07 8.70 -11.86
N LYS A 11 -12.30 8.87 -11.36
CA LYS A 11 -13.53 8.85 -12.18
C LYS A 11 -13.57 10.01 -13.18
N MET A 12 -12.98 11.16 -12.84
CA MET A 12 -12.85 12.30 -13.74
C MET A 12 -11.70 12.16 -14.73
N GLY A 13 -10.97 11.05 -14.73
CA GLY A 13 -9.88 10.76 -15.64
C GLY A 13 -8.54 11.41 -15.26
N ALA A 14 -8.33 11.72 -13.98
CA ALA A 14 -7.05 12.24 -13.51
C ALA A 14 -5.91 11.25 -13.81
N THR A 15 -4.82 11.76 -14.35
CA THR A 15 -3.55 11.02 -14.58
C THR A 15 -2.45 11.45 -13.64
N THR A 16 -2.73 12.44 -12.81
CA THR A 16 -1.84 13.03 -11.80
C THR A 16 -2.66 13.33 -10.56
N THR A 17 -2.01 13.43 -9.40
CA THR A 17 -2.66 13.85 -8.15
C THR A 17 -2.93 15.36 -8.21
N TRP A 18 -4.17 15.74 -7.94
CA TRP A 18 -4.56 17.14 -7.90
C TRP A 18 -4.24 17.78 -6.55
N GLU A 19 -4.14 19.11 -6.52
CA GLU A 19 -3.95 19.87 -5.29
C GLU A 19 -5.16 19.81 -4.36
N ARG A 20 -6.34 19.68 -4.93
CA ARG A 20 -7.62 19.58 -4.24
C ARG A 20 -8.45 18.46 -4.85
N TRP A 21 -9.21 17.74 -4.05
CA TRP A 21 -10.10 16.69 -4.55
C TRP A 21 -11.22 17.19 -5.47
N ASP A 22 -11.47 18.51 -5.48
CA ASP A 22 -12.43 19.21 -6.31
C ASP A 22 -11.76 20.19 -7.30
N SER A 23 -10.50 19.95 -7.64
CA SER A 23 -9.77 20.75 -8.63
C SER A 23 -10.50 20.79 -9.98
N ILE A 24 -11.18 19.72 -10.35
CA ILE A 24 -12.18 19.67 -11.41
C ILE A 24 -13.53 19.39 -10.76
N LEU A 25 -14.52 20.18 -11.11
CA LEU A 25 -15.89 20.06 -10.59
C LEU A 25 -16.63 18.89 -11.29
N PRO A 26 -17.74 18.40 -10.71
CA PRO A 26 -18.52 17.31 -11.33
C PRO A 26 -19.04 17.62 -12.75
N ASN A 27 -19.18 18.89 -13.11
CA ASN A 27 -19.56 19.34 -14.46
C ASN A 27 -18.36 19.39 -15.44
N GLY A 28 -17.15 19.05 -14.99
CA GLY A 28 -15.92 19.05 -15.80
C GLY A 28 -15.20 20.41 -15.85
N GLU A 29 -15.72 21.44 -15.20
CA GLU A 29 -15.07 22.75 -15.13
C GLU A 29 -13.95 22.75 -14.09
N ILE A 30 -12.90 23.55 -14.35
CA ILE A 30 -11.84 23.77 -13.37
C ILE A 30 -12.40 24.63 -12.23
N SER A 31 -12.14 24.23 -11.00
CA SER A 31 -12.53 25.00 -9.81
C SER A 31 -11.91 26.41 -9.87
N GLY A 32 -12.75 27.44 -9.71
CA GLY A 32 -12.39 28.85 -9.87
C GLY A 32 -11.59 29.45 -8.71
N THR A 33 -10.58 28.73 -8.18
CA THR A 33 -9.68 29.24 -7.15
C THR A 33 -8.31 29.55 -7.73
N ASP A 34 -7.64 30.59 -7.22
CA ASP A 34 -6.31 31.02 -7.66
C ASP A 34 -5.21 29.98 -7.33
N MET A 35 -5.47 29.10 -6.37
CA MET A 35 -4.60 27.99 -5.99
C MET A 35 -5.23 26.66 -6.39
N ASN A 36 -4.91 26.22 -7.60
CA ASN A 36 -5.46 24.98 -8.15
C ASN A 36 -4.49 24.36 -9.16
N SER A 37 -3.75 23.36 -8.75
CA SER A 37 -2.85 22.59 -9.61
C SER A 37 -3.43 21.22 -9.90
N LEU A 38 -3.38 20.79 -11.16
CA LEU A 38 -3.73 19.42 -11.54
C LEU A 38 -2.55 18.45 -11.47
N ASN A 39 -1.40 18.91 -11.01
CA ASN A 39 -0.20 18.08 -10.78
C ASN A 39 0.49 18.53 -9.49
N HIS A 40 -0.03 18.06 -8.36
CA HIS A 40 0.43 18.45 -7.02
C HIS A 40 0.70 17.21 -6.17
N TYR A 41 1.89 17.08 -5.60
CA TYR A 41 2.34 15.85 -4.95
C TYR A 41 1.72 15.58 -3.57
N ALA A 42 1.20 16.59 -2.88
CA ALA A 42 0.86 16.47 -1.45
C ALA A 42 -0.09 15.32 -1.12
N TYR A 43 -1.16 15.14 -1.87
CA TYR A 43 -2.09 14.03 -1.66
C TYR A 43 -1.56 12.68 -2.15
N GLY A 44 -0.46 12.66 -2.90
CA GLY A 44 0.24 11.43 -3.28
C GLY A 44 0.81 10.68 -2.09
N ALA A 45 0.99 11.35 -0.94
CA ALA A 45 1.41 10.71 0.31
C ALA A 45 0.47 9.57 0.80
N VAL A 46 -0.75 9.48 0.27
CA VAL A 46 -1.63 8.31 0.51
C VAL A 46 -1.01 7.00 0.05
N GLU A 47 -0.10 7.04 -0.94
CA GLU A 47 0.60 5.85 -1.42
C GLU A 47 1.44 5.19 -0.33
N ASP A 48 2.13 5.97 0.50
CA ASP A 48 2.89 5.46 1.64
C ASP A 48 1.97 4.69 2.60
N PHE A 49 0.79 5.25 2.90
CA PHE A 49 -0.20 4.55 3.71
C PHE A 49 -0.67 3.23 3.07
N ILE A 50 -0.91 3.23 1.76
CA ILE A 50 -1.34 2.03 1.05
C ILE A 50 -0.25 0.97 1.11
N ILE A 51 1.00 1.32 0.81
CA ILE A 51 2.13 0.38 0.81
C ILE A 51 2.45 -0.10 2.22
N GLU A 52 2.58 0.81 3.20
CA GLU A 52 2.96 0.42 4.55
C GLU A 52 1.85 -0.30 5.32
N LYS A 53 0.60 0.14 5.17
CA LYS A 53 -0.50 -0.34 6.02
C LYS A 53 -1.36 -1.40 5.34
N LEU A 54 -1.79 -1.19 4.10
CA LEU A 54 -2.68 -2.13 3.43
C LEU A 54 -1.90 -3.29 2.80
N VAL A 55 -0.84 -3.00 2.06
CA VAL A 55 0.07 -4.02 1.52
C VAL A 55 0.94 -4.59 2.61
N GLY A 56 1.38 -3.74 3.55
CA GLY A 56 2.14 -4.11 4.73
C GLY A 56 3.65 -4.14 4.51
N ILE A 57 4.19 -3.49 3.50
CA ILE A 57 5.63 -3.40 3.27
C ILE A 57 6.17 -2.19 4.01
N GLN A 58 6.90 -2.41 5.10
CA GLN A 58 7.62 -1.37 5.83
C GLN A 58 9.10 -1.40 5.47
N LEU A 59 9.63 -0.22 5.14
CA LEU A 59 11.04 -0.06 4.80
C LEU A 59 11.95 -0.36 6.00
N PRO A 60 13.20 -0.80 5.76
CA PRO A 60 14.20 -0.89 6.81
C PRO A 60 14.36 0.44 7.54
N ASN A 61 14.47 0.38 8.87
CA ASN A 61 14.72 1.58 9.64
C ASN A 61 16.20 1.98 9.53
N VAL A 62 16.44 3.11 8.90
CA VAL A 62 17.79 3.64 8.67
C VAL A 62 18.53 3.95 9.99
N LEU A 63 17.77 4.17 11.09
CA LEU A 63 18.34 4.51 12.40
C LEU A 63 18.81 3.28 13.17
N ASP A 64 18.30 2.10 12.86
CA ASP A 64 18.61 0.86 13.58
C ASP A 64 19.72 0.04 12.90
N ASP A 65 20.32 0.57 11.84
CA ASP A 65 21.37 -0.10 11.03
C ASP A 65 20.92 -1.50 10.55
N THR A 66 19.61 -1.72 10.45
CA THR A 66 19.02 -2.97 10.00
C THR A 66 18.54 -2.83 8.56
N GLU A 67 19.01 -3.71 7.68
CA GLU A 67 18.50 -3.81 6.29
C GLU A 67 17.25 -4.68 6.19
N THR A 68 16.53 -4.87 7.30
CA THR A 68 15.39 -5.80 7.39
C THR A 68 14.08 -5.11 7.06
N TYR A 69 13.42 -5.54 5.99
CA TYR A 69 12.03 -5.17 5.72
C TYR A 69 11.09 -5.84 6.73
N VAL A 70 10.03 -5.13 7.12
CA VAL A 70 8.95 -5.73 7.92
C VAL A 70 7.72 -5.87 7.05
N ILE A 71 7.18 -7.08 6.98
CA ILE A 71 5.93 -7.37 6.27
C ILE A 71 4.84 -7.56 7.32
N GLN A 72 3.96 -6.57 7.42
CA GLN A 72 2.90 -6.52 8.43
C GLN A 72 1.64 -5.85 7.85
N PRO A 73 0.84 -6.55 7.04
CA PRO A 73 -0.39 -6.01 6.51
C PRO A 73 -1.44 -5.74 7.60
N ASN A 74 -2.16 -4.64 7.49
CA ASN A 74 -3.37 -4.43 8.28
C ASN A 74 -4.57 -4.99 7.50
N PHE A 75 -5.04 -6.15 7.91
CA PHE A 75 -6.21 -6.78 7.30
C PHE A 75 -7.48 -5.98 7.61
N THR A 76 -8.35 -5.84 6.63
CA THR A 76 -9.62 -5.15 6.76
C THR A 76 -10.72 -5.87 6.01
N ASN A 77 -11.87 -6.04 6.65
CA ASN A 77 -13.05 -6.66 6.04
C ASN A 77 -13.71 -5.80 4.94
N ARG A 78 -13.17 -4.62 4.66
CA ARG A 78 -13.64 -3.73 3.57
C ARG A 78 -13.01 -4.07 2.22
N LEU A 79 -11.98 -4.90 2.20
CA LEU A 79 -11.28 -5.33 0.99
C LEU A 79 -11.24 -6.86 0.98
N GLU A 80 -11.55 -7.47 -0.14
CA GLU A 80 -11.49 -8.93 -0.32
C GLU A 80 -10.06 -9.41 -0.49
N TRP A 81 -9.21 -8.58 -1.08
CA TRP A 81 -7.80 -8.84 -1.33
C TRP A 81 -7.04 -7.54 -1.53
N VAL A 82 -5.74 -7.61 -1.29
CA VAL A 82 -4.78 -6.55 -1.62
C VAL A 82 -3.56 -7.18 -2.28
N LYS A 83 -2.96 -6.47 -3.21
CA LYS A 83 -1.67 -6.81 -3.80
C LYS A 83 -0.88 -5.54 -4.06
N GLY A 84 0.38 -5.55 -3.70
CA GLY A 84 1.31 -4.47 -3.99
C GLY A 84 2.74 -4.98 -4.12
N ALA A 85 3.59 -4.14 -4.69
CA ALA A 85 5.00 -4.45 -4.88
C ALA A 85 5.84 -3.18 -4.71
N LEU A 86 7.07 -3.37 -4.27
CA LEU A 86 8.07 -2.35 -4.13
C LEU A 86 9.35 -2.76 -4.87
N GLN A 87 9.85 -1.87 -5.72
CA GLN A 87 11.15 -2.10 -6.36
C GLN A 87 12.27 -1.79 -5.36
N THR A 88 12.98 -2.82 -4.95
CA THR A 88 14.17 -2.70 -4.09
C THR A 88 15.45 -2.72 -4.90
N ALA A 89 16.58 -2.41 -4.28
CA ALA A 89 17.90 -2.54 -4.92
C ALA A 89 18.22 -3.99 -5.35
N ASN A 90 17.59 -4.99 -4.73
CA ASN A 90 17.82 -6.41 -4.99
C ASN A 90 16.75 -7.04 -5.92
N GLY A 91 15.78 -6.27 -6.38
CA GLY A 91 14.66 -6.72 -7.20
C GLY A 91 13.30 -6.38 -6.61
N GLU A 92 12.23 -6.89 -7.21
CA GLU A 92 10.87 -6.63 -6.76
C GLU A 92 10.52 -7.45 -5.52
N LEU A 93 10.10 -6.77 -4.46
CA LEU A 93 9.46 -7.32 -3.27
C LEU A 93 7.95 -7.18 -3.44
N SER A 94 7.21 -8.28 -3.50
CA SER A 94 5.76 -8.23 -3.64
C SER A 94 5.05 -8.93 -2.49
N VAL A 95 3.92 -8.36 -2.09
CA VAL A 95 3.04 -8.88 -1.04
C VAL A 95 1.62 -8.90 -1.58
N SER A 96 0.92 -10.00 -1.34
CA SER A 96 -0.52 -10.06 -1.53
C SER A 96 -1.18 -10.81 -0.40
N TRP A 97 -2.40 -10.41 -0.07
CA TRP A 97 -3.23 -11.15 0.86
C TRP A 97 -4.69 -11.21 0.39
N ARG A 98 -5.40 -12.23 0.82
CA ARG A 98 -6.82 -12.41 0.54
C ARG A 98 -7.50 -13.22 1.63
N TYR A 99 -8.79 -12.99 1.81
CA TYR A 99 -9.60 -13.82 2.69
C TYR A 99 -9.87 -15.20 2.11
N SER A 100 -9.92 -16.19 2.99
CA SER A 100 -10.29 -17.56 2.69
C SER A 100 -11.03 -18.16 3.89
N GLY A 101 -12.35 -17.95 3.96
CA GLY A 101 -13.13 -18.25 5.18
C GLY A 101 -12.71 -17.33 6.33
N ASP A 102 -12.38 -17.93 7.46
CA ASP A 102 -11.94 -17.22 8.67
C ASP A 102 -10.42 -16.95 8.70
N GLU A 103 -9.70 -17.38 7.67
CA GLU A 103 -8.26 -17.18 7.54
C GLU A 103 -7.94 -16.10 6.50
N VAL A 104 -6.75 -15.51 6.64
CA VAL A 104 -6.12 -14.67 5.61
C VAL A 104 -4.94 -15.42 5.03
N LEU A 105 -4.94 -15.60 3.73
CA LEU A 105 -3.80 -16.17 3.01
C LEU A 105 -2.88 -15.04 2.57
N VAL A 106 -1.63 -15.09 3.00
CA VAL A 106 -0.60 -14.09 2.68
C VAL A 106 0.48 -14.74 1.84
N ASP A 107 0.76 -14.13 0.70
CA ASP A 107 1.83 -14.52 -0.21
C ASP A 107 2.86 -13.38 -0.30
N VAL A 108 4.15 -13.71 -0.07
CA VAL A 108 5.27 -12.77 -0.20
C VAL A 108 6.29 -13.35 -1.16
N ILE A 109 6.68 -12.56 -2.16
CA ILE A 109 7.82 -12.89 -3.02
C ILE A 109 8.96 -11.97 -2.62
N LEU A 110 10.02 -12.57 -2.04
CA LEU A 110 11.18 -11.86 -1.54
C LEU A 110 12.34 -12.01 -2.54
N PRO A 111 12.90 -10.90 -3.07
CA PRO A 111 14.05 -10.98 -3.97
C PRO A 111 15.30 -11.51 -3.24
N GLY A 112 16.23 -12.08 -4.00
CA GLY A 112 17.49 -12.57 -3.45
C GLY A 112 18.28 -11.47 -2.73
N ARG A 113 19.00 -11.81 -1.68
CA ARG A 113 19.81 -10.90 -0.85
C ARG A 113 19.00 -9.85 -0.06
N THR A 114 17.66 -9.95 -0.03
CA THR A 114 16.81 -9.09 0.81
C THR A 114 16.49 -9.83 2.10
N ILE A 115 16.57 -9.14 3.22
CA ILE A 115 16.19 -9.66 4.53
C ILE A 115 14.82 -9.11 4.87
N ALA A 116 13.87 -9.97 5.21
CA ALA A 116 12.55 -9.55 5.65
C ALA A 116 12.03 -10.48 6.75
N LYS A 117 11.18 -9.91 7.61
CA LYS A 117 10.39 -10.67 8.56
C LYS A 117 8.90 -10.39 8.33
N TYR A 118 8.08 -11.41 8.48
CA TYR A 118 6.65 -11.28 8.57
C TYR A 118 6.24 -11.16 10.04
N VAL A 119 5.35 -10.21 10.33
CA VAL A 119 4.75 -10.05 11.65
C VAL A 119 3.27 -10.35 11.51
N SER A 120 2.81 -11.39 12.19
CA SER A 120 1.41 -11.81 12.17
C SER A 120 0.51 -10.83 12.93
N SER A 121 -0.79 -10.96 12.75
CA SER A 121 -1.80 -10.19 13.51
C SER A 121 -1.70 -10.41 15.02
N ASN A 122 -1.19 -11.57 15.45
CA ASN A 122 -0.94 -11.89 16.87
C ASN A 122 0.42 -11.38 17.38
N GLY A 123 1.25 -10.79 16.52
CA GLY A 123 2.58 -10.30 16.86
C GLY A 123 3.71 -11.32 16.75
N ASP A 124 3.45 -12.53 16.24
CA ASP A 124 4.50 -13.51 16.00
C ASP A 124 5.38 -13.09 14.83
N GLU A 125 6.70 -13.25 14.98
CA GLU A 125 7.69 -12.89 13.97
C GLU A 125 8.26 -14.12 13.27
N ILE A 126 8.28 -14.10 11.94
CA ILE A 126 8.83 -15.16 11.09
C ILE A 126 9.79 -14.55 10.08
N TYR A 127 11.07 -14.95 10.09
CA TYR A 127 12.01 -14.54 9.05
C TYR A 127 11.70 -15.25 7.73
N LEU A 128 11.60 -14.46 6.68
CA LEU A 128 11.27 -14.93 5.34
C LEU A 128 12.53 -15.39 4.60
N LYS A 129 12.37 -16.37 3.70
CA LYS A 129 13.43 -16.83 2.81
C LYS A 129 13.29 -16.16 1.45
N PRO A 130 14.40 -15.94 0.72
CA PRO A 130 14.32 -15.51 -0.67
C PRO A 130 13.41 -16.44 -1.50
N GLY A 131 12.63 -15.86 -2.39
CA GLY A 131 11.63 -16.56 -3.18
C GLY A 131 10.23 -16.46 -2.59
N HIS A 132 9.40 -17.46 -2.84
CA HIS A 132 7.98 -17.46 -2.51
C HIS A 132 7.73 -17.97 -1.09
N ASN A 133 7.10 -17.15 -0.26
CA ASN A 133 6.69 -17.47 1.11
C ASN A 133 5.16 -17.41 1.20
N LYS A 134 4.56 -18.43 1.80
CA LYS A 134 3.11 -18.50 2.02
C LYS A 134 2.83 -18.63 3.51
N MET A 135 2.01 -17.73 4.03
CA MET A 135 1.58 -17.73 5.42
C MET A 135 0.05 -17.76 5.50
N LYS A 136 -0.44 -18.17 6.63
CA LYS A 136 -1.82 -18.05 7.06
C LYS A 136 -1.88 -17.18 8.29
N ASP A 137 -2.85 -16.28 8.32
CA ASP A 137 -3.09 -15.38 9.43
C ASP A 137 -4.59 -15.31 9.74
N VAL A 138 -4.96 -14.59 10.77
CA VAL A 138 -6.35 -14.40 11.20
C VAL A 138 -6.66 -12.92 11.30
N ILE A 139 -7.94 -12.59 11.25
CA ILE A 139 -8.39 -11.23 11.57
C ILE A 139 -8.53 -11.16 13.09
N VAL A 140 -7.84 -10.23 13.71
CA VAL A 140 -7.98 -9.91 15.14
C VAL A 140 -8.95 -8.76 15.33
#